data_f757af0d00acfae8ba56f76566f788ef
#
_entry.id   f757af0d00acfae8ba56f76566f788ef
#
_cell.length_a   1.000
_cell.length_b   1.000
_cell.length_c   1.000
_cell.angle_alpha   90.00
_cell.angle_beta   90.00
_cell.angle_gamma   90.00
#
_symmetry.space_group_name_H-M   'P 1'
#
loop_
_entity.id
_entity.type
_entity.pdbx_description
1 polymer ?
#
loop_
_entity_poly.entity_id
_entity_poly.type
_entity_poly.pdbx_seq_one_letter_code
_entity_poly.pdbx_strand_id
1 'polypeptide(L)'
;GTISKMLAKNYKLLYCDTGKIYRYMAKEIIDKKPRDQIKFLRVVSKKINLNKLKNKNLLTDDVAYIASKIAKNPNIRKLVVKYQKKLAYYPPKKYNGSILDGRDINSKIIKDADFKFYITAKVNERARRRYKELKKLRKKVKYTEILKNLKRRDFEDRSRRYSKLKKTKDSILINTTNLSIRESFLKVKKIMDQKLKDIWH
;
A
#
# COMPACT_ATOMS: atom_id res chain seq x y z
N GLY A 1 5.47 -1.10 0.41
CA GLY A 1 6.37 -1.95 1.24
C GLY A 1 7.85 -1.61 1.11
N THR A 2 8.69 -2.43 1.71
CA THR A 2 10.15 -2.19 1.72
C THR A 2 10.74 -2.16 0.31
N ILE A 3 10.41 -3.12 -0.53
CA ILE A 3 10.88 -3.19 -1.92
C ILE A 3 10.44 -1.95 -2.71
N SER A 4 9.18 -1.54 -2.59
CA SER A 4 8.66 -0.34 -3.26
C SER A 4 9.40 0.94 -2.86
N LYS A 5 9.80 1.05 -1.59
CA LYS A 5 10.63 2.19 -1.12
C LYS A 5 12.04 2.17 -1.72
N MET A 6 12.65 0.99 -1.81
CA MET A 6 13.98 0.85 -2.41
C MET A 6 13.95 1.19 -3.91
N LEU A 7 12.95 0.71 -4.63
CA LEU A 7 12.74 1.06 -6.04
C LEU A 7 12.47 2.55 -6.22
N ALA A 8 11.64 3.14 -5.38
CA ALA A 8 11.35 4.57 -5.41
C ALA A 8 12.63 5.41 -5.25
N LYS A 9 13.53 5.01 -4.34
CA LYS A 9 14.82 5.67 -4.16
C LYS A 9 15.72 5.48 -5.39
N ASN A 10 15.81 4.25 -5.92
CA ASN A 10 16.69 3.91 -7.04
C ASN A 10 16.33 4.65 -8.34
N TYR A 11 15.02 4.77 -8.63
CA TYR A 11 14.53 5.40 -9.87
C TYR A 11 14.02 6.83 -9.67
N LYS A 12 14.24 7.43 -8.49
CA LYS A 12 13.76 8.78 -8.14
C LYS A 12 12.24 8.92 -8.32
N LEU A 13 11.48 7.89 -7.87
CA LEU A 13 10.03 7.88 -7.96
C LEU A 13 9.38 8.38 -6.66
N LEU A 14 8.17 8.97 -6.79
CA LEU A 14 7.31 9.25 -5.66
C LEU A 14 6.79 7.94 -5.06
N TYR A 15 7.13 7.62 -3.81
CA TYR A 15 6.57 6.46 -3.10
C TYR A 15 5.25 6.83 -2.40
N CYS A 16 4.20 6.07 -2.66
CA CYS A 16 2.91 6.17 -1.98
C CYS A 16 2.46 4.82 -1.42
N ASP A 17 2.43 4.70 -0.09
CA ASP A 17 1.70 3.65 0.62
C ASP A 17 0.22 4.05 0.67
N THR A 18 -0.58 3.48 -0.22
CA THR A 18 -1.99 3.87 -0.38
C THR A 18 -2.85 3.49 0.84
N GLY A 19 -2.41 2.53 1.64
CA GLY A 19 -3.04 2.19 2.92
C GLY A 19 -2.99 3.34 3.93
N LYS A 20 -1.96 4.18 3.87
CA LYS A 20 -1.84 5.36 4.74
C LYS A 20 -2.89 6.44 4.46
N ILE A 21 -3.45 6.49 3.26
CA ILE A 21 -4.53 7.42 2.92
C ILE A 21 -5.78 7.07 3.74
N TYR A 22 -6.15 5.77 3.78
CA TYR A 22 -7.25 5.32 4.62
C TYR A 22 -6.97 5.51 6.10
N ARG A 23 -5.72 5.29 6.53
CA ARG A 23 -5.32 5.52 7.93
C ARG A 23 -5.38 6.98 8.32
N TYR A 24 -5.01 7.90 7.43
CA TYR A 24 -5.18 9.32 7.66
C TYR A 24 -6.66 9.69 7.84
N MET A 25 -7.53 9.22 6.96
CA MET A 25 -8.97 9.43 7.09
C MET A 25 -9.54 8.81 8.38
N ALA A 26 -9.08 7.62 8.75
CA ALA A 26 -9.49 6.96 9.99
C ALA A 26 -9.07 7.75 11.23
N LYS A 27 -7.84 8.28 11.23
CA LYS A 27 -7.35 9.15 12.32
C LYS A 27 -8.20 10.40 12.47
N GLU A 28 -8.54 11.06 11.37
CA GLU A 28 -9.42 12.25 11.39
C GLU A 28 -10.81 11.91 11.97
N ILE A 29 -11.37 10.72 11.68
CA ILE A 29 -12.64 10.26 12.29
C ILE A 29 -12.49 10.06 13.81
N ILE A 30 -11.40 9.41 14.23
CA ILE A 30 -11.14 9.15 15.66
C ILE A 30 -11.01 10.46 16.43
N ASP A 31 -10.27 11.43 15.87
CA ASP A 31 -9.96 12.69 16.54
C ASP A 31 -11.18 13.63 16.58
N LYS A 32 -11.99 13.66 15.53
CA LYS A 32 -13.08 14.64 15.36
C LYS A 32 -14.47 14.08 15.65
N LYS A 33 -14.63 12.74 15.71
CA LYS A 33 -15.89 12.04 16.00
C LYS A 33 -17.10 12.61 15.24
N PRO A 34 -17.02 12.78 13.91
CA PRO A 34 -18.08 13.44 13.14
C PRO A 34 -19.37 12.63 13.15
N ARG A 35 -20.54 13.32 13.24
CA ARG A 35 -21.86 12.68 13.12
C ARG A 35 -22.06 12.07 11.73
N ASP A 36 -21.75 12.81 10.65
CA ASP A 36 -21.77 12.32 9.27
C ASP A 36 -20.33 12.10 8.75
N GLN A 37 -19.88 10.86 8.83
CA GLN A 37 -18.52 10.49 8.42
C GLN A 37 -18.27 10.71 6.93
N ILE A 38 -19.26 10.49 6.04
CA ILE A 38 -19.07 10.60 4.60
C ILE A 38 -18.91 12.06 4.20
N LYS A 39 -19.79 12.95 4.70
CA LYS A 39 -19.71 14.39 4.47
C LYS A 39 -18.39 14.96 5.00
N PHE A 40 -18.00 14.58 6.21
CA PHE A 40 -16.73 14.96 6.83
C PHE A 40 -15.53 14.52 5.98
N LEU A 41 -15.47 13.23 5.60
CA LEU A 41 -14.36 12.68 4.82
C LEU A 41 -14.26 13.27 3.42
N ARG A 42 -15.35 13.77 2.84
CA ARG A 42 -15.33 14.53 1.58
C ARG A 42 -14.52 15.81 1.73
N VAL A 43 -14.63 16.49 2.85
CA VAL A 43 -13.83 17.71 3.16
C VAL A 43 -12.38 17.31 3.45
N VAL A 44 -12.16 16.29 4.30
CA VAL A 44 -10.84 15.78 4.66
C VAL A 44 -10.05 15.33 3.43
N SER A 45 -10.71 14.66 2.47
CA SER A 45 -10.06 14.16 1.26
C SER A 45 -9.42 15.26 0.40
N LYS A 46 -9.98 16.46 0.40
CA LYS A 46 -9.42 17.62 -0.32
C LYS A 46 -8.14 18.17 0.33
N LYS A 47 -7.96 17.91 1.63
CA LYS A 47 -6.83 18.39 2.45
C LYS A 47 -5.70 17.35 2.60
N ILE A 48 -5.81 16.18 1.95
CA ILE A 48 -4.76 15.17 1.98
C ILE A 48 -3.53 15.68 1.24
N ASN A 49 -2.36 15.49 1.87
CA ASN A 49 -1.07 15.74 1.25
C ASN A 49 -0.02 14.74 1.76
N LEU A 50 1.11 14.65 1.08
CA LEU A 50 2.16 13.68 1.38
C LEU A 50 2.75 13.82 2.79
N ASN A 51 2.82 15.05 3.34
CA ASN A 51 3.38 15.27 4.67
C ASN A 51 2.49 14.68 5.76
N LYS A 52 1.16 14.82 5.63
CA LYS A 52 0.19 14.22 6.56
C LYS A 52 0.28 12.69 6.56
N LEU A 53 0.63 12.07 5.44
CA LEU A 53 0.81 10.62 5.34
C LEU A 53 2.11 10.10 5.98
N LYS A 54 3.03 10.98 6.39
CA LYS A 54 4.26 10.60 7.11
C LYS A 54 4.06 10.45 8.61
N ASN A 55 2.95 10.90 9.16
CA ASN A 55 2.66 10.87 10.58
C ASN A 55 2.74 9.44 11.14
N LYS A 56 3.54 9.24 12.19
CA LYS A 56 3.73 7.94 12.87
C LYS A 56 2.45 7.46 13.58
N ASN A 57 1.60 8.37 14.03
CA ASN A 57 0.34 8.06 14.70
C ASN A 57 -0.69 7.38 13.77
N LEU A 58 -0.43 7.33 12.46
CA LEU A 58 -1.23 6.54 11.52
C LEU A 58 -1.00 5.03 11.65
N LEU A 59 -0.02 4.59 12.44
CA LEU A 59 0.37 3.18 12.53
C LEU A 59 -0.17 2.46 13.77
N THR A 60 -1.06 3.11 14.54
CA THR A 60 -1.71 2.50 15.72
C THR A 60 -2.77 1.48 15.31
N ASP A 61 -3.16 0.60 16.25
CA ASP A 61 -4.08 -0.52 15.95
C ASP A 61 -5.53 -0.05 15.79
N ASP A 62 -5.96 0.94 16.59
CA ASP A 62 -7.26 1.62 16.48
C ASP A 62 -7.43 2.30 15.10
N VAL A 63 -6.43 3.05 14.67
CA VAL A 63 -6.40 3.65 13.32
C VAL A 63 -6.45 2.58 12.24
N ALA A 64 -5.70 1.47 12.40
CA ALA A 64 -5.74 0.36 11.45
C ALA A 64 -7.11 -0.30 11.36
N TYR A 65 -7.78 -0.47 12.50
CA TYR A 65 -9.12 -1.06 12.58
C TYR A 65 -10.16 -0.20 11.86
N ILE A 66 -10.23 1.09 12.19
CA ILE A 66 -11.15 2.02 11.51
C ILE A 66 -10.83 2.15 10.02
N ALA A 67 -9.54 2.22 9.65
CA ALA A 67 -9.12 2.26 8.25
C ALA A 67 -9.62 1.05 7.46
N SER A 68 -9.59 -0.15 8.04
CA SER A 68 -10.10 -1.37 7.41
C SER A 68 -11.61 -1.32 7.19
N LYS A 69 -12.36 -0.74 8.13
CA LYS A 69 -13.82 -0.55 8.03
C LYS A 69 -14.18 0.44 6.92
N ILE A 70 -13.60 1.64 6.92
CA ILE A 70 -13.91 2.68 5.94
C ILE A 70 -13.45 2.29 4.53
N ALA A 71 -12.39 1.49 4.39
CA ALA A 71 -11.93 0.96 3.10
C ALA A 71 -12.92 0.01 2.42
N LYS A 72 -13.93 -0.49 3.13
CA LYS A 72 -15.03 -1.30 2.56
C LYS A 72 -16.13 -0.43 1.95
N ASN A 73 -16.22 0.85 2.33
CA ASN A 73 -17.26 1.76 1.85
C ASN A 73 -16.92 2.31 0.44
N PRO A 74 -17.76 2.07 -0.57
CA PRO A 74 -17.48 2.48 -1.95
C PRO A 74 -17.44 4.01 -2.13
N ASN A 75 -18.20 4.79 -1.37
CA ASN A 75 -18.18 6.25 -1.45
C ASN A 75 -16.86 6.83 -0.92
N ILE A 76 -16.37 6.29 0.20
CA ILE A 76 -15.05 6.67 0.75
C ILE A 76 -13.94 6.26 -0.21
N ARG A 77 -14.05 5.08 -0.84
CA ARG A 77 -13.09 4.64 -1.85
C ARG A 77 -13.01 5.59 -3.03
N LYS A 78 -14.13 6.10 -3.54
CA LYS A 78 -14.14 7.09 -4.64
C LYS A 78 -13.31 8.33 -4.29
N LEU A 79 -13.38 8.82 -3.06
CA LEU A 79 -12.57 9.95 -2.59
C LEU A 79 -11.06 9.62 -2.59
N VAL A 80 -10.71 8.44 -2.09
CA VAL A 80 -9.31 7.98 -2.02
C VAL A 80 -8.73 7.75 -3.42
N VAL A 81 -9.48 7.12 -4.33
CA VAL A 81 -9.06 6.84 -5.71
C VAL A 81 -8.69 8.13 -6.44
N LYS A 82 -9.47 9.22 -6.25
CA LYS A 82 -9.14 10.51 -6.86
C LYS A 82 -7.74 10.99 -6.48
N TYR A 83 -7.39 10.89 -5.20
CA TYR A 83 -6.07 11.29 -4.72
C TYR A 83 -4.96 10.32 -5.19
N GLN A 84 -5.23 9.02 -5.21
CA GLN A 84 -4.29 8.01 -5.73
C GLN A 84 -3.95 8.26 -7.20
N LYS A 85 -4.96 8.52 -8.04
CA LYS A 85 -4.77 8.88 -9.45
C LYS A 85 -3.96 10.16 -9.62
N LYS A 86 -4.26 11.19 -8.81
CA LYS A 86 -3.47 12.44 -8.82
C LYS A 86 -1.99 12.17 -8.57
N LEU A 87 -1.66 11.34 -7.56
CA LEU A 87 -0.25 11.01 -7.26
C LEU A 87 0.40 10.14 -8.33
N ALA A 88 -0.37 9.26 -8.98
CA ALA A 88 0.14 8.38 -10.02
C ALA A 88 0.50 9.14 -11.29
N TYR A 89 -0.43 9.95 -11.80
CA TYR A 89 -0.29 10.61 -13.10
C TYR A 89 0.38 11.99 -13.03
N TYR A 90 0.32 12.64 -11.86
CA TYR A 90 0.85 14.01 -11.65
C TYR A 90 1.73 14.07 -10.41
N PRO A 91 2.84 13.32 -10.37
CA PRO A 91 3.80 13.43 -9.27
C PRO A 91 4.47 14.82 -9.30
N PRO A 92 4.95 15.33 -8.15
CA PRO A 92 5.74 16.57 -8.13
C PRO A 92 6.95 16.47 -9.09
N LYS A 93 7.28 17.56 -9.78
CA LYS A 93 8.32 17.65 -10.83
C LYS A 93 9.70 17.07 -10.46
N LYS A 94 10.01 17.01 -9.17
CA LYS A 94 11.27 16.43 -8.67
C LYS A 94 11.37 14.91 -8.79
N TYR A 95 10.27 14.22 -9.14
CA TYR A 95 10.22 12.77 -9.32
C TYR A 95 10.03 12.41 -10.80
N ASN A 96 10.66 11.32 -11.21
CA ASN A 96 10.54 10.79 -12.57
C ASN A 96 9.23 10.02 -12.82
N GLY A 97 8.41 9.83 -11.79
CA GLY A 97 7.15 9.08 -11.83
C GLY A 97 6.71 8.69 -10.43
N SER A 98 5.84 7.68 -10.34
CA SER A 98 5.26 7.24 -9.06
C SER A 98 5.32 5.73 -8.90
N ILE A 99 5.45 5.28 -7.65
CA ILE A 99 5.24 3.89 -7.25
C ILE A 99 4.16 3.83 -6.16
N LEU A 100 3.04 3.19 -6.48
CA LEU A 100 1.91 3.02 -5.59
C LEU A 100 1.89 1.60 -5.02
N ASP A 101 1.86 1.50 -3.70
CA ASP A 101 1.79 0.24 -2.97
C ASP A 101 0.40 0.05 -2.38
N GLY A 102 -0.32 -0.98 -2.81
CA GLY A 102 -1.71 -1.22 -2.38
C GLY A 102 -2.25 -2.58 -2.81
N ARG A 103 -3.57 -2.75 -2.73
CA ARG A 103 -4.24 -4.04 -2.96
C ARG A 103 -4.89 -4.17 -4.33
N ASP A 104 -5.45 -3.11 -4.84
CA ASP A 104 -6.24 -3.07 -6.08
C ASP A 104 -5.73 -2.02 -7.07
N ILE A 105 -4.48 -1.60 -6.92
CA ILE A 105 -3.90 -0.51 -7.71
C ILE A 105 -3.93 -0.88 -9.20
N ASN A 106 -3.32 -2.00 -9.58
CA ASN A 106 -3.22 -2.46 -10.97
C ASN A 106 -4.55 -2.98 -11.53
N SER A 107 -5.44 -3.49 -10.67
CA SER A 107 -6.70 -4.12 -11.13
C SER A 107 -7.85 -3.13 -11.31
N LYS A 108 -7.83 -1.99 -10.60
CA LYS A 108 -8.96 -1.03 -10.61
C LYS A 108 -8.55 0.44 -10.70
N ILE A 109 -7.41 0.84 -10.15
CA ILE A 109 -7.09 2.25 -9.95
C ILE A 109 -6.21 2.77 -11.08
N ILE A 110 -5.08 2.12 -11.35
CA ILE A 110 -4.12 2.47 -12.39
C ILE A 110 -3.94 1.24 -13.29
N LYS A 111 -4.82 1.10 -14.26
CA LYS A 111 -4.84 -0.06 -15.17
C LYS A 111 -3.78 0.02 -16.26
N ASP A 112 -3.28 1.19 -16.52
CA ASP A 112 -2.33 1.58 -17.56
C ASP A 112 -0.92 1.84 -17.02
N ALA A 113 -0.61 1.36 -15.78
CA ALA A 113 0.74 1.48 -15.23
C ALA A 113 1.76 0.75 -16.11
N ASP A 114 2.93 1.37 -16.32
CA ASP A 114 4.05 0.79 -17.10
C ASP A 114 4.53 -0.54 -16.52
N PHE A 115 4.53 -0.62 -15.18
CA PHE A 115 4.91 -1.83 -14.45
C PHE A 115 3.84 -2.24 -13.44
N LYS A 116 3.41 -3.50 -13.52
CA LYS A 116 2.44 -4.09 -12.60
C LYS A 116 3.04 -5.32 -11.95
N PHE A 117 3.38 -5.21 -10.67
CA PHE A 117 3.92 -6.32 -9.89
C PHE A 117 2.90 -6.86 -8.91
N TYR A 118 2.76 -8.18 -8.86
CA TYR A 118 2.05 -8.88 -7.81
C TYR A 118 3.08 -9.58 -6.92
N ILE A 119 3.42 -8.91 -5.80
CA ILE A 119 4.45 -9.42 -4.88
C ILE A 119 3.78 -10.27 -3.80
N THR A 120 4.25 -11.49 -3.63
CA THR A 120 3.73 -12.45 -2.65
C THR A 120 4.84 -13.13 -1.86
N ALA A 121 4.47 -13.72 -0.73
CA ALA A 121 5.27 -14.66 0.05
C ALA A 121 4.35 -15.53 0.91
N LYS A 122 4.79 -16.72 1.32
CA LYS A 122 4.08 -17.58 2.28
C LYS A 122 3.74 -16.79 3.54
N VAL A 123 2.53 -16.98 4.08
CA VAL A 123 2.04 -16.20 5.22
C VAL A 123 2.94 -16.34 6.46
N ASN A 124 3.48 -17.53 6.70
CA ASN A 124 4.41 -17.78 7.82
C ASN A 124 5.69 -16.95 7.68
N GLU A 125 6.24 -16.85 6.45
CA GLU A 125 7.43 -16.02 6.21
C GLU A 125 7.13 -14.52 6.38
N ARG A 126 5.98 -14.04 5.93
CA ARG A 126 5.54 -12.66 6.18
C ARG A 126 5.34 -12.37 7.66
N ALA A 127 4.80 -13.34 8.42
CA ALA A 127 4.65 -13.24 9.87
C ALA A 127 6.02 -13.18 10.57
N ARG A 128 6.99 -14.02 10.14
CA ARG A 128 8.36 -14.03 10.67
C ARG A 128 9.07 -12.69 10.43
N ARG A 129 8.96 -12.14 9.20
CA ARG A 129 9.52 -10.82 8.86
C ARG A 129 8.92 -9.72 9.71
N ARG A 130 7.60 -9.72 9.87
CA ARG A 130 6.89 -8.73 10.69
C ARG A 130 7.22 -8.85 12.17
N TYR A 131 7.34 -10.06 12.69
CA TYR A 131 7.77 -10.30 14.06
C TYR A 131 9.17 -9.73 14.32
N LYS A 132 10.14 -10.04 13.44
CA LYS A 132 11.50 -9.49 13.53
C LYS A 132 11.52 -7.95 13.48
N GLU A 133 10.72 -7.36 12.60
CA GLU A 133 10.60 -5.89 12.49
C GLU A 133 10.08 -5.27 13.80
N LEU A 134 9.00 -5.83 14.37
CA LEU A 134 8.39 -5.32 15.60
C LEU A 134 9.30 -5.51 16.82
N LYS A 135 10.03 -6.63 16.89
CA LYS A 135 11.04 -6.86 17.93
C LYS A 135 12.17 -5.83 17.87
N LYS A 136 12.68 -5.51 16.67
CA LYS A 136 13.68 -4.43 16.50
C LYS A 136 13.17 -3.07 16.99
N LEU A 137 11.88 -2.83 16.90
CA LEU A 137 11.22 -1.62 17.43
C LEU A 137 10.87 -1.74 18.93
N ARG A 138 11.42 -2.74 19.65
CA ARG A 138 11.19 -3.03 21.07
C ARG A 138 9.72 -3.20 21.45
N LYS A 139 8.85 -3.61 20.50
CA LYS A 139 7.44 -3.89 20.80
C LYS A 139 7.27 -5.27 21.39
N LYS A 140 6.46 -5.37 22.47
CA LYS A 140 6.01 -6.65 23.02
C LYS A 140 4.96 -7.24 22.08
N VAL A 141 5.29 -8.31 21.36
CA VAL A 141 4.39 -8.96 20.39
C VAL A 141 4.57 -10.46 20.39
N LYS A 142 3.49 -11.21 20.13
CA LYS A 142 3.53 -12.68 19.94
C LYS A 142 3.45 -13.02 18.46
N TYR A 143 4.28 -13.95 18.02
CA TYR A 143 4.30 -14.43 16.64
C TYR A 143 2.94 -14.98 16.20
N THR A 144 2.28 -15.75 17.09
CA THR A 144 0.96 -16.35 16.84
C THR A 144 -0.12 -15.32 16.54
N GLU A 145 -0.12 -14.19 17.26
CA GLU A 145 -1.06 -13.08 17.03
C GLU A 145 -0.80 -12.40 15.67
N ILE A 146 0.48 -12.18 15.34
CA ILE A 146 0.85 -11.60 14.05
C ILE A 146 0.40 -12.53 12.92
N LEU A 147 0.64 -13.83 13.03
CA LEU A 147 0.24 -14.81 12.02
C LEU A 147 -1.29 -14.86 11.86
N LYS A 148 -2.03 -14.90 12.97
CA LYS A 148 -3.50 -14.86 12.98
C LYS A 148 -4.03 -13.61 12.28
N ASN A 149 -3.47 -12.45 12.62
CA ASN A 149 -3.88 -11.17 12.01
C ASN A 149 -3.56 -11.09 10.51
N LEU A 150 -2.42 -11.64 10.08
CA LEU A 150 -2.08 -11.69 8.65
C LEU A 150 -3.00 -12.63 7.87
N LYS A 151 -3.30 -13.84 8.40
CA LYS A 151 -4.25 -14.77 7.78
C LYS A 151 -5.64 -14.14 7.63
N ARG A 152 -6.16 -13.51 8.70
CA ARG A 152 -7.44 -12.80 8.65
C ARG A 152 -7.45 -11.71 7.60
N ARG A 153 -6.41 -10.87 7.56
CA ARG A 153 -6.30 -9.79 6.58
C ARG A 153 -6.22 -10.31 5.14
N ASP A 154 -5.45 -11.38 4.90
CA ASP A 154 -5.37 -12.00 3.57
C ASP A 154 -6.73 -12.51 3.11
N PHE A 155 -7.47 -13.14 4.00
CA PHE A 155 -8.84 -13.58 3.72
C PHE A 155 -9.75 -12.40 3.39
N GLU A 156 -9.77 -11.36 4.23
CA GLU A 156 -10.55 -10.15 4.00
C GLU A 156 -10.19 -9.44 2.68
N ASP A 157 -8.89 -9.35 2.36
CA ASP A 157 -8.42 -8.70 1.13
C ASP A 157 -8.84 -9.47 -0.14
N ARG A 158 -9.01 -10.79 -0.06
CA ARG A 158 -9.43 -11.66 -1.18
C ARG A 158 -10.95 -11.83 -1.29
N SER A 159 -11.65 -11.89 -0.16
CA SER A 159 -13.11 -12.20 -0.12
C SER A 159 -14.02 -10.97 -0.24
N ARG A 160 -13.52 -9.76 0.02
CA ARG A 160 -14.35 -8.55 -0.01
C ARG A 160 -15.04 -8.34 -1.38
N ARG A 161 -16.27 -7.87 -1.34
CA ARG A 161 -17.11 -7.65 -2.54
C ARG A 161 -16.46 -6.67 -3.54
N TYR A 162 -15.88 -5.59 -3.03
CA TYR A 162 -15.26 -4.54 -3.85
C TYR A 162 -13.75 -4.52 -3.66
N SER A 163 -13.00 -4.29 -4.77
CA SER A 163 -11.55 -4.06 -4.73
C SER A 163 -10.75 -5.20 -4.09
N LYS A 164 -11.07 -6.42 -4.51
CA LYS A 164 -10.34 -7.63 -4.11
C LYS A 164 -8.86 -7.54 -4.46
N LEU A 165 -8.02 -8.07 -3.58
CA LEU A 165 -6.64 -8.34 -3.94
C LEU A 165 -6.59 -9.50 -4.95
N LYS A 166 -6.23 -9.20 -6.19
CA LYS A 166 -6.07 -10.20 -7.24
C LYS A 166 -4.88 -9.89 -8.14
N LYS A 167 -4.23 -10.92 -8.63
CA LYS A 167 -3.26 -10.82 -9.72
C LYS A 167 -4.04 -10.56 -11.02
N THR A 168 -3.63 -9.55 -11.78
CA THR A 168 -4.15 -9.32 -13.14
C THR A 168 -3.32 -10.13 -14.15
N LYS A 169 -3.85 -10.36 -15.36
CA LYS A 169 -3.17 -11.13 -16.39
C LYS A 169 -1.81 -10.52 -16.75
N ASP A 170 -1.75 -9.20 -16.83
CA ASP A 170 -0.58 -8.38 -17.15
C ASP A 170 0.33 -8.06 -15.95
N SER A 171 0.04 -8.64 -14.76
CA SER A 171 0.89 -8.48 -13.58
C SER A 171 2.01 -9.53 -13.54
N ILE A 172 3.22 -9.06 -13.32
CA ILE A 172 4.39 -9.90 -13.10
C ILE A 172 4.35 -10.43 -11.67
N LEU A 173 4.30 -11.75 -11.52
CA LEU A 173 4.30 -12.42 -10.21
C LEU A 173 5.72 -12.49 -9.65
N ILE A 174 5.91 -11.95 -8.46
CA ILE A 174 7.17 -12.03 -7.72
C ILE A 174 6.91 -12.76 -6.40
N ASN A 175 7.31 -14.02 -6.32
CA ASN A 175 7.31 -14.76 -5.06
C ASN A 175 8.62 -14.50 -4.32
N THR A 176 8.52 -13.91 -3.13
CA THR A 176 9.68 -13.54 -2.30
C THR A 176 9.85 -14.44 -1.08
N THR A 177 9.20 -15.61 -1.02
CA THR A 177 9.21 -16.50 0.14
C THR A 177 10.65 -16.84 0.59
N ASN A 178 11.47 -17.24 -0.34
CA ASN A 178 12.86 -17.67 -0.09
C ASN A 178 13.91 -16.60 -0.45
N LEU A 179 13.48 -15.35 -0.62
CA LEU A 179 14.37 -14.26 -0.99
C LEU A 179 14.56 -13.30 0.19
N SER A 180 15.79 -12.84 0.35
CA SER A 180 16.09 -11.68 1.21
C SER A 180 15.46 -10.41 0.63
N ILE A 181 15.46 -9.33 1.40
CA ILE A 181 15.01 -8.01 0.92
C ILE A 181 15.85 -7.56 -0.28
N ARG A 182 17.18 -7.74 -0.22
CA ARG A 182 18.10 -7.36 -1.29
C ARG A 182 17.84 -8.15 -2.57
N GLU A 183 17.74 -9.47 -2.48
CA GLU A 183 17.44 -10.33 -3.65
C GLU A 183 16.08 -10.00 -4.25
N SER A 184 15.07 -9.78 -3.41
CA SER A 184 13.74 -9.36 -3.87
C SER A 184 13.78 -8.03 -4.63
N PHE A 185 14.54 -7.06 -4.12
CA PHE A 185 14.75 -5.76 -4.79
C PHE A 185 15.48 -5.95 -6.13
N LEU A 186 16.60 -6.67 -6.15
CA LEU A 186 17.39 -6.90 -7.36
C LEU A 186 16.59 -7.63 -8.43
N LYS A 187 15.77 -8.62 -8.05
CA LYS A 187 14.89 -9.33 -8.96
C LYS A 187 13.90 -8.39 -9.65
N VAL A 188 13.24 -7.52 -8.89
CA VAL A 188 12.29 -6.54 -9.46
C VAL A 188 13.02 -5.50 -10.29
N LYS A 189 14.17 -5.01 -9.79
CA LYS A 189 15.02 -4.04 -10.50
C LYS A 189 15.46 -4.57 -11.87
N LYS A 190 15.94 -5.81 -11.94
CA LYS A 190 16.36 -6.43 -13.22
C LYS A 190 15.24 -6.41 -14.26
N ILE A 191 14.01 -6.74 -13.85
CA ILE A 191 12.83 -6.73 -14.74
C ILE A 191 12.52 -5.29 -15.21
N MET A 192 12.60 -4.32 -14.30
CA MET A 192 12.36 -2.91 -14.65
C MET A 192 13.44 -2.39 -15.60
N ASP A 193 14.71 -2.64 -15.32
CA ASP A 193 15.82 -2.19 -16.15
C ASP A 193 15.73 -2.77 -17.57
N GLN A 194 15.38 -4.06 -17.72
CA GLN A 194 15.18 -4.70 -19.00
C GLN A 194 14.10 -3.99 -19.82
N LYS A 195 12.90 -3.83 -19.23
CA LYS A 195 11.80 -3.18 -19.94
C LYS A 195 12.06 -1.70 -20.25
N LEU A 196 12.81 -0.99 -19.38
CA LEU A 196 13.19 0.39 -19.66
C LEU A 196 14.18 0.49 -20.84
N LYS A 197 15.10 -0.45 -20.99
CA LYS A 197 15.97 -0.52 -22.18
C LYS A 197 15.16 -0.72 -23.46
N ASP A 198 14.17 -1.63 -23.42
CA ASP A 198 13.33 -1.94 -24.59
C ASP A 198 12.44 -0.74 -25.03
N ILE A 199 12.22 0.25 -24.16
CA ILE A 199 11.46 1.48 -24.48
C ILE A 199 12.36 2.58 -25.09
N TRP A 200 13.66 2.57 -24.76
CA TRP A 200 14.61 3.61 -25.20
C TRP A 200 15.45 3.21 -26.40
N HIS A 201 15.24 2.03 -26.95
CA HIS A 201 15.75 1.52 -28.23
C HIS A 201 14.60 1.32 -29.20
#